data_054cd6ca02cf5f37f1b372e809073054
#
_entry.id   054cd6ca02cf5f37f1b372e809073054
#
_cell.length_a   1.000
_cell.length_b   1.000
_cell.length_c   1.000
_cell.angle_alpha   90.00
_cell.angle_beta   90.00
_cell.angle_gamma   90.00
#
_symmetry.space_group_name_H-M   'P 1'
#
loop_
_entity.id
_entity.type
_entity.pdbx_description
1 polymer ?
#
loop_
_entity_poly.entity_id
_entity_poly.type
_entity_poly.pdbx_seq_one_letter_code
_entity_poly.pdbx_strand_id
1 'polypeptide(L)'
;MDSKNRCYNFFMALKFNDNLLPTLPIMENLPVDRIIGITSTIPIEIVFAAGYIPIDLNNIFVCDPSAYKMVEDAESAGLPRNTCSWIKGIYSAVMKYRIKKVISVIQGDCSNNQALMEIFQSEGIETIPFAYPHSKKDKKFLQDQLVRLADSLDVDYSKAEEMKKRLDAIRAKVHEIDRLTWAENTVTGEENHIWTVSTSDLMGDYTVFEERAGRFLKLVQDRKPIQHLLRIGVVGIPPICEDLYSFLSSIGAHVVFNEIQRQFSMPYSTKALVEQYSQYTYPYDIFSRLEDIQQGIKQRNIKGLIHYVQSFCHRHIHDSIIRKHIQLPILTLDCDRPGRLDGAMNTRIEAFIEMLENNDPSGISVGAPNRFPL
;
A
#
# COMPACT_ATOMS: atom_id res chain seq x y z
N MET A 1 15.53 -25.82 6.48
CA MET A 1 15.40 -24.68 5.55
C MET A 1 15.03 -23.47 6.40
N ASP A 2 15.90 -22.52 6.44
CA ASP A 2 16.01 -21.48 7.45
C ASP A 2 14.88 -20.45 7.34
N SER A 3 14.14 -20.24 8.43
CA SER A 3 12.97 -19.33 8.53
C SER A 3 13.33 -17.85 8.34
N LYS A 4 14.62 -17.51 8.33
CA LYS A 4 15.14 -16.14 8.11
C LYS A 4 14.97 -15.64 6.67
N ASN A 5 14.59 -16.52 5.72
CA ASN A 5 14.56 -16.22 4.29
C ASN A 5 13.17 -15.90 3.70
N ARG A 6 12.08 -15.82 4.45
CA ARG A 6 10.72 -15.67 3.86
C ARG A 6 10.30 -14.24 3.58
N CYS A 7 10.61 -13.27 4.44
CA CYS A 7 10.46 -11.84 4.09
C CYS A 7 11.38 -11.47 2.93
N TYR A 8 12.56 -12.02 2.96
CA TYR A 8 13.49 -12.05 1.86
C TYR A 8 12.83 -12.67 0.61
N ASN A 9 12.03 -13.71 0.72
CA ASN A 9 11.41 -14.41 -0.41
C ASN A 9 10.11 -13.76 -0.94
N PHE A 10 9.35 -13.03 -0.15
CA PHE A 10 8.22 -12.23 -0.65
C PHE A 10 8.74 -11.09 -1.55
N PHE A 11 9.84 -10.43 -1.14
CA PHE A 11 10.55 -9.46 -1.95
C PHE A 11 11.65 -10.05 -2.86
N MET A 12 12.02 -11.34 -2.70
CA MET A 12 13.12 -12.03 -3.39
C MET A 12 12.66 -13.13 -4.38
N ALA A 13 11.36 -13.33 -4.57
CA ALA A 13 10.85 -14.11 -5.71
C ALA A 13 11.18 -13.42 -7.06
N LEU A 14 11.51 -12.14 -7.01
CA LEU A 14 12.15 -11.44 -8.12
C LEU A 14 13.63 -11.82 -8.11
N LYS A 15 14.07 -12.64 -9.06
CA LYS A 15 15.48 -12.92 -9.39
C LYS A 15 16.20 -11.64 -9.84
N PHE A 16 16.22 -10.61 -9.00
CA PHE A 16 16.94 -9.38 -9.23
C PHE A 16 18.04 -9.22 -8.18
N ASN A 17 19.19 -8.78 -8.64
CA ASN A 17 20.38 -8.49 -7.85
C ASN A 17 20.03 -7.74 -6.55
N ASP A 18 20.28 -8.36 -5.46
CA ASP A 18 19.89 -8.33 -4.07
C ASP A 18 19.69 -7.00 -3.30
N ASN A 19 19.73 -5.81 -3.92
CA ASN A 19 19.79 -4.56 -3.14
C ASN A 19 18.96 -3.38 -3.67
N LEU A 20 18.05 -3.57 -4.62
CA LEU A 20 17.44 -2.44 -5.32
C LEU A 20 15.98 -2.15 -4.94
N LEU A 21 15.24 -3.13 -4.42
CA LEU A 21 13.89 -2.86 -3.91
C LEU A 21 13.96 -2.36 -2.45
N PRO A 22 13.00 -1.53 -2.02
CA PRO A 22 12.91 -1.15 -0.64
C PRO A 22 12.72 -2.41 0.21
N THR A 23 13.59 -2.60 1.18
CA THR A 23 13.51 -3.69 2.16
C THR A 23 13.14 -3.09 3.49
N LEU A 24 12.33 -3.81 4.29
CA LEU A 24 12.02 -3.36 5.64
C LEU A 24 13.30 -3.07 6.42
N PRO A 25 13.30 -2.04 7.28
CA PRO A 25 14.38 -1.85 8.22
C PRO A 25 14.48 -3.13 9.08
N ILE A 26 15.72 -3.55 9.38
CA ILE A 26 15.93 -4.60 10.34
C ILE A 26 15.57 -4.02 11.70
N MET A 27 14.34 -4.29 12.16
CA MET A 27 13.77 -3.72 13.40
C MET A 27 14.68 -3.89 14.61
N GLU A 28 15.45 -5.00 14.64
CA GLU A 28 16.42 -5.29 15.71
C GLU A 28 17.55 -4.27 15.84
N ASN A 29 17.85 -3.51 14.77
CA ASN A 29 18.95 -2.53 14.73
C ASN A 29 18.48 -1.09 14.90
N LEU A 30 17.16 -0.84 14.99
CA LEU A 30 16.63 0.50 15.17
C LEU A 30 16.59 0.90 16.66
N PRO A 31 16.82 2.18 16.98
CA PRO A 31 16.67 2.68 18.35
C PRO A 31 15.19 2.66 18.76
N VAL A 32 14.80 1.69 19.58
CA VAL A 32 13.40 1.42 19.97
C VAL A 32 12.67 2.66 20.50
N ASP A 33 13.38 3.52 21.22
CA ASP A 33 12.79 4.73 21.82
C ASP A 33 12.49 5.84 20.78
N ARG A 34 12.99 5.69 19.54
CA ARG A 34 12.71 6.61 18.44
C ARG A 34 11.69 6.07 17.43
N ILE A 35 11.26 4.82 17.58
CA ILE A 35 10.29 4.20 16.70
C ILE A 35 8.88 4.66 17.06
N ILE A 36 8.11 5.08 16.06
CA ILE A 36 6.67 5.28 16.15
C ILE A 36 5.99 4.38 15.12
N GLY A 37 5.18 3.42 15.60
CA GLY A 37 4.30 2.64 14.73
C GLY A 37 3.16 3.49 14.20
N ILE A 38 2.78 3.29 12.95
CA ILE A 38 1.60 3.95 12.35
C ILE A 38 0.61 2.89 11.88
N THR A 39 -0.67 3.08 12.18
CA THR A 39 -1.72 2.11 11.83
C THR A 39 -2.26 2.31 10.41
N SER A 40 -2.05 3.47 9.83
CA SER A 40 -2.38 3.86 8.46
C SER A 40 -1.53 5.06 8.09
N THR A 41 -1.56 5.48 6.82
CA THR A 41 -0.78 6.65 6.39
C THR A 41 -1.20 7.91 7.14
N ILE A 42 -0.22 8.59 7.70
CA ILE A 42 -0.32 9.85 8.45
C ILE A 42 0.71 10.85 7.91
N PRO A 43 0.70 12.11 8.34
CA PRO A 43 1.73 13.09 7.98
C PRO A 43 3.12 12.72 8.55
N ILE A 44 3.83 11.81 7.85
CA ILE A 44 5.17 11.34 8.26
C ILE A 44 6.21 12.47 8.27
N GLU A 45 5.95 13.56 7.59
CA GLU A 45 6.73 14.78 7.64
C GLU A 45 6.89 15.29 9.07
N ILE A 46 5.80 15.25 9.86
CA ILE A 46 5.81 15.66 11.26
C ILE A 46 6.65 14.69 12.09
N VAL A 47 6.51 13.39 11.85
CA VAL A 47 7.25 12.34 12.58
C VAL A 47 8.75 12.47 12.34
N PHE A 48 9.17 12.62 11.08
CA PHE A 48 10.58 12.82 10.74
C PHE A 48 11.12 14.17 11.26
N ALA A 49 10.33 15.25 11.17
CA ALA A 49 10.73 16.56 11.69
C ALA A 49 10.95 16.55 13.21
N ALA A 50 10.19 15.73 13.94
CA ALA A 50 10.35 15.49 15.38
C ALA A 50 11.54 14.55 15.70
N GLY A 51 12.23 14.02 14.69
CA GLY A 51 13.37 13.13 14.86
C GLY A 51 13.00 11.68 15.18
N TYR A 52 11.73 11.30 15.04
CA TYR A 52 11.28 9.92 15.17
C TYR A 52 11.38 9.15 13.85
N ILE A 53 11.27 7.84 13.95
CA ILE A 53 11.31 6.88 12.84
C ILE A 53 9.90 6.33 12.66
N PRO A 54 9.13 6.77 11.64
CA PRO A 54 7.84 6.18 11.36
C PRO A 54 8.00 4.77 10.82
N ILE A 55 7.21 3.82 11.31
CA ILE A 55 7.16 2.45 10.84
C ILE A 55 5.70 2.07 10.55
N ASP A 56 5.40 1.77 9.31
CA ASP A 56 4.08 1.30 8.91
C ASP A 56 3.88 -0.13 9.39
N LEU A 57 2.98 -0.30 10.36
CA LEU A 57 2.67 -1.59 10.98
C LEU A 57 2.07 -2.58 9.98
N ASN A 58 1.44 -2.09 8.92
CA ASN A 58 0.93 -2.93 7.84
C ASN A 58 2.09 -3.54 7.03
N ASN A 59 3.09 -2.73 6.69
CA ASN A 59 4.29 -3.20 5.98
C ASN A 59 5.05 -4.24 6.83
N ILE A 60 5.23 -3.98 8.13
CA ILE A 60 5.83 -4.94 9.06
C ILE A 60 5.07 -6.27 9.06
N PHE A 61 3.74 -6.21 9.14
CA PHE A 61 2.90 -7.39 9.18
C PHE A 61 3.03 -8.23 7.90
N VAL A 62 2.81 -7.64 6.72
CA VAL A 62 2.80 -8.44 5.47
C VAL A 62 4.17 -8.96 5.08
N CYS A 63 5.22 -8.27 5.49
CA CYS A 63 6.60 -8.69 5.22
C CYS A 63 7.16 -9.68 6.26
N ASP A 64 6.47 -9.89 7.37
CA ASP A 64 6.93 -10.85 8.38
C ASP A 64 6.81 -12.30 7.87
N PRO A 65 7.89 -13.11 7.95
CA PRO A 65 7.84 -14.51 7.54
C PRO A 65 6.77 -15.34 8.24
N SER A 66 6.29 -14.88 9.38
CA SER A 66 5.23 -15.51 10.17
C SER A 66 3.89 -14.73 10.09
N ALA A 67 3.66 -13.93 9.03
CA ALA A 67 2.44 -13.10 8.90
C ALA A 67 1.14 -13.92 9.13
N TYR A 68 1.08 -15.13 8.60
CA TYR A 68 -0.06 -16.02 8.84
C TYR A 68 -0.24 -16.34 10.33
N LYS A 69 0.87 -16.68 11.03
CA LYS A 69 0.85 -16.95 12.46
C LYS A 69 0.51 -15.70 13.26
N MET A 70 0.90 -14.52 12.84
CA MET A 70 0.54 -13.27 13.51
C MET A 70 -0.97 -13.06 13.56
N VAL A 71 -1.70 -13.48 12.52
CA VAL A 71 -3.18 -13.46 12.53
C VAL A 71 -3.72 -14.42 13.62
N GLU A 72 -3.19 -15.63 13.72
CA GLU A 72 -3.59 -16.61 14.73
C GLU A 72 -3.22 -16.16 16.15
N ASP A 73 -2.05 -15.53 16.32
CA ASP A 73 -1.60 -14.99 17.61
C ASP A 73 -2.54 -13.88 18.11
N ALA A 74 -3.01 -12.99 17.22
CA ALA A 74 -4.01 -11.98 17.56
C ALA A 74 -5.35 -12.60 17.96
N GLU A 75 -5.82 -13.64 17.24
CA GLU A 75 -7.03 -14.39 17.61
C GLU A 75 -6.88 -15.08 18.97
N SER A 76 -5.71 -15.63 19.24
CA SER A 76 -5.39 -16.27 20.54
C SER A 76 -5.32 -15.26 21.68
N ALA A 77 -4.94 -14.02 21.40
CA ALA A 77 -4.96 -12.91 22.34
C ALA A 77 -6.38 -12.33 22.58
N GLY A 78 -7.39 -12.82 21.85
CA GLY A 78 -8.79 -12.44 22.06
C GLY A 78 -9.42 -11.57 20.97
N LEU A 79 -8.69 -11.21 19.90
CA LEU A 79 -9.31 -10.49 18.80
C LEU A 79 -10.30 -11.40 18.07
N PRO A 80 -11.51 -10.91 17.71
CA PRO A 80 -12.53 -11.73 17.06
C PRO A 80 -12.07 -12.28 15.70
N ARG A 81 -12.45 -13.51 15.38
CA ARG A 81 -12.11 -14.14 14.09
C ARG A 81 -12.63 -13.37 12.87
N ASN A 82 -13.77 -12.70 13.01
CA ASN A 82 -14.38 -11.86 11.98
C ASN A 82 -13.81 -10.43 11.91
N THR A 83 -12.68 -10.15 12.56
CA THR A 83 -11.88 -8.95 12.32
C THR A 83 -10.94 -9.20 11.15
N CYS A 84 -10.73 -8.19 10.28
CA CYS A 84 -9.84 -8.35 9.11
C CYS A 84 -8.38 -8.61 9.52
N SER A 85 -7.63 -9.27 8.63
CA SER A 85 -6.23 -9.63 8.92
C SER A 85 -5.31 -8.43 9.09
N TRP A 86 -5.61 -7.29 8.48
CA TRP A 86 -4.83 -6.07 8.69
C TRP A 86 -4.84 -5.63 10.15
N ILE A 87 -6.00 -5.56 10.79
CA ILE A 87 -6.13 -5.18 12.21
C ILE A 87 -5.42 -6.19 13.12
N LYS A 88 -5.58 -7.49 12.85
CA LYS A 88 -4.89 -8.56 13.58
C LYS A 88 -3.38 -8.47 13.41
N GLY A 89 -2.93 -8.22 12.17
CA GLY A 89 -1.52 -8.06 11.85
C GLY A 89 -0.87 -6.86 12.52
N ILE A 90 -1.55 -5.70 12.52
CA ILE A 90 -1.09 -4.49 13.22
C ILE A 90 -0.94 -4.77 14.72
N TYR A 91 -1.94 -5.42 15.35
CA TYR A 91 -1.85 -5.83 16.77
C TYR A 91 -0.61 -6.66 17.01
N SER A 92 -0.47 -7.76 16.26
CA SER A 92 0.64 -8.68 16.44
C SER A 92 2.01 -8.07 16.11
N ALA A 93 2.07 -7.12 15.16
CA ALA A 93 3.30 -6.40 14.86
C ALA A 93 3.76 -5.56 16.06
N VAL A 94 2.84 -4.82 16.69
CA VAL A 94 3.15 -4.03 17.88
C VAL A 94 3.66 -4.91 19.03
N MET A 95 2.97 -6.03 19.30
CA MET A 95 3.34 -6.95 20.40
C MET A 95 4.66 -7.66 20.11
N LYS A 96 4.84 -8.22 18.92
CA LYS A 96 6.03 -8.97 18.51
C LYS A 96 7.30 -8.12 18.54
N TYR A 97 7.22 -6.91 17.99
CA TYR A 97 8.36 -6.01 17.87
C TYR A 97 8.49 -5.03 19.04
N ARG A 98 7.62 -5.16 20.06
CA ARG A 98 7.65 -4.36 21.30
C ARG A 98 7.65 -2.87 21.05
N ILE A 99 6.80 -2.43 20.11
CA ILE A 99 6.66 -1.01 19.77
C ILE A 99 5.98 -0.30 20.94
N LYS A 100 6.60 0.75 21.43
CA LYS A 100 6.16 1.46 22.65
C LYS A 100 5.23 2.64 22.37
N LYS A 101 5.26 3.18 21.17
CA LYS A 101 4.49 4.36 20.77
C LYS A 101 3.84 4.14 19.41
N VAL A 102 2.54 4.42 19.29
CA VAL A 102 1.74 4.23 18.08
C VAL A 102 0.91 5.46 17.77
N ILE A 103 0.96 5.96 16.54
CA ILE A 103 -0.01 6.93 16.02
C ILE A 103 -1.13 6.14 15.38
N SER A 104 -2.35 6.28 15.91
CA SER A 104 -3.53 5.57 15.45
C SER A 104 -4.47 6.50 14.69
N VAL A 105 -4.82 6.14 13.45
CA VAL A 105 -5.83 6.87 12.66
C VAL A 105 -7.21 6.44 13.14
N ILE A 106 -7.86 7.31 13.92
CA ILE A 106 -9.17 7.03 14.55
C ILE A 106 -10.36 7.51 13.71
N GLN A 107 -10.13 8.32 12.69
CA GLN A 107 -11.11 8.78 11.72
C GLN A 107 -10.45 8.90 10.34
N GLY A 108 -11.13 8.44 9.29
CA GLY A 108 -10.59 8.34 7.93
C GLY A 108 -10.07 6.92 7.61
N ASP A 109 -10.08 6.04 8.60
CA ASP A 109 -9.90 4.60 8.46
C ASP A 109 -11.08 3.87 9.14
N CYS A 110 -11.03 2.55 9.32
CA CYS A 110 -12.13 1.79 9.92
C CYS A 110 -12.23 1.99 11.45
N SER A 111 -13.42 1.77 12.01
CA SER A 111 -13.66 1.86 13.45
C SER A 111 -12.85 0.84 14.27
N ASN A 112 -12.45 -0.28 13.66
CA ASN A 112 -11.58 -1.26 14.33
C ASN A 112 -10.22 -0.66 14.70
N ASN A 113 -9.76 0.36 13.96
CA ASN A 113 -8.50 1.04 14.25
C ASN A 113 -8.59 1.87 15.55
N GLN A 114 -9.75 2.48 15.80
CA GLN A 114 -10.01 3.14 17.08
C GLN A 114 -10.05 2.14 18.23
N ALA A 115 -10.79 1.03 18.07
CA ALA A 115 -10.84 -0.04 19.09
C ALA A 115 -9.45 -0.63 19.35
N LEU A 116 -8.63 -0.78 18.30
CA LEU A 116 -7.25 -1.26 18.44
C LEU A 116 -6.38 -0.29 19.25
N MET A 117 -6.57 1.03 19.09
CA MET A 117 -5.89 2.03 19.92
C MET A 117 -6.24 1.86 21.40
N GLU A 118 -7.51 1.60 21.73
CA GLU A 118 -7.94 1.36 23.11
C GLU A 118 -7.32 0.08 23.70
N ILE A 119 -7.15 -0.98 22.87
CA ILE A 119 -6.42 -2.17 23.25
C ILE A 119 -4.96 -1.84 23.56
N PHE A 120 -4.29 -1.08 22.69
CA PHE A 120 -2.90 -0.67 22.92
C PHE A 120 -2.74 0.12 24.22
N GLN A 121 -3.68 1.02 24.53
CA GLN A 121 -3.69 1.75 25.81
C GLN A 121 -3.81 0.80 27.00
N SER A 122 -4.66 -0.22 26.90
CA SER A 122 -4.81 -1.21 27.99
C SER A 122 -3.57 -2.08 28.20
N GLU A 123 -2.74 -2.25 27.16
CA GLU A 123 -1.45 -2.92 27.21
C GLU A 123 -0.29 -1.99 27.61
N GLY A 124 -0.58 -0.74 27.98
CA GLY A 124 0.42 0.24 28.42
C GLY A 124 1.26 0.84 27.28
N ILE A 125 0.80 0.75 26.04
CA ILE A 125 1.46 1.36 24.88
C ILE A 125 1.02 2.81 24.76
N GLU A 126 1.96 3.72 24.58
CA GLU A 126 1.67 5.13 24.33
C GLU A 126 0.99 5.29 22.96
N THR A 127 -0.18 5.94 22.94
CA THR A 127 -0.93 6.14 21.69
C THR A 127 -1.18 7.62 21.45
N ILE A 128 -1.03 8.04 20.19
CA ILE A 128 -1.37 9.36 19.71
C ILE A 128 -2.49 9.24 18.69
N PRO A 129 -3.71 9.77 18.97
CA PRO A 129 -4.80 9.73 18.01
C PRO A 129 -4.57 10.73 16.88
N PHE A 130 -4.88 10.34 15.64
CA PHE A 130 -4.94 11.22 14.48
C PHE A 130 -6.26 11.03 13.75
N ALA A 131 -6.88 12.13 13.30
CA ALA A 131 -8.18 12.11 12.63
C ALA A 131 -8.13 12.89 11.32
N TYR A 132 -8.57 12.27 10.23
CA TYR A 132 -8.88 12.97 9.00
C TYR A 132 -10.31 13.53 9.07
N PRO A 133 -10.63 14.65 8.40
CA PRO A 133 -12.00 15.11 8.29
C PRO A 133 -12.83 14.15 7.43
N HIS A 134 -14.15 14.16 7.60
CA HIS A 134 -15.04 13.36 6.74
C HIS A 134 -15.03 13.81 5.27
N SER A 135 -14.67 15.05 5.01
CA SER A 135 -14.62 15.63 3.67
C SER A 135 -13.27 16.28 3.40
N LYS A 136 -12.70 16.03 2.23
CA LYS A 136 -11.48 16.73 1.76
C LYS A 136 -11.60 18.27 1.72
N LYS A 137 -12.83 18.80 1.82
CA LYS A 137 -13.09 20.25 1.84
C LYS A 137 -12.85 20.89 3.20
N ASP A 138 -12.89 20.12 4.28
CA ASP A 138 -12.66 20.63 5.63
C ASP A 138 -11.17 20.73 5.97
N LYS A 139 -10.51 21.64 5.25
CA LYS A 139 -9.07 21.90 5.44
C LYS A 139 -8.75 22.48 6.82
N LYS A 140 -9.72 23.17 7.44
CA LYS A 140 -9.50 23.74 8.77
C LYS A 140 -9.36 22.63 9.81
N PHE A 141 -10.27 21.67 9.83
CA PHE A 141 -10.18 20.52 10.72
C PHE A 141 -8.85 19.77 10.50
N LEU A 142 -8.49 19.52 9.22
CA LEU A 142 -7.22 18.85 8.91
C LEU A 142 -6.02 19.65 9.44
N GLN A 143 -5.99 20.96 9.22
CA GLN A 143 -4.91 21.82 9.73
C GLN A 143 -4.79 21.74 11.25
N ASP A 144 -5.94 21.77 11.97
CA ASP A 144 -5.96 21.65 13.42
C ASP A 144 -5.41 20.28 13.87
N GLN A 145 -5.68 19.19 13.13
CA GLN A 145 -5.13 17.87 13.43
C GLN A 145 -3.61 17.79 13.16
N LEU A 146 -3.13 18.42 12.09
CA LEU A 146 -1.69 18.50 11.79
C LEU A 146 -0.92 19.23 12.88
N VAL A 147 -1.44 20.37 13.35
CA VAL A 147 -0.84 21.13 14.46
C VAL A 147 -0.84 20.30 15.74
N ARG A 148 -1.97 19.68 16.10
CA ARG A 148 -2.06 18.80 17.29
C ARG A 148 -1.07 17.65 17.26
N LEU A 149 -0.86 17.05 16.08
CA LEU A 149 0.13 15.98 15.93
C LEU A 149 1.55 16.52 16.14
N ALA A 150 1.86 17.71 15.60
CA ALA A 150 3.15 18.36 15.81
C ALA A 150 3.38 18.68 17.29
N ASP A 151 2.39 19.25 17.96
CA ASP A 151 2.44 19.52 19.40
C ASP A 151 2.64 18.24 20.23
N SER A 152 1.96 17.14 19.87
CA SER A 152 2.10 15.84 20.54
C SER A 152 3.51 15.23 20.42
N LEU A 153 4.26 15.64 19.41
CA LEU A 153 5.64 15.19 19.16
C LEU A 153 6.69 16.25 19.48
N ASP A 154 6.28 17.34 20.16
CA ASP A 154 7.15 18.46 20.56
C ASP A 154 7.97 19.02 19.38
N VAL A 155 7.31 19.25 18.25
CA VAL A 155 7.95 19.79 17.05
C VAL A 155 7.18 20.99 16.50
N ASP A 156 7.91 22.03 16.08
CA ASP A 156 7.31 23.18 15.41
C ASP A 156 6.77 22.74 14.03
N TYR A 157 5.50 23.09 13.76
CA TYR A 157 4.83 22.75 12.50
C TYR A 157 5.59 23.26 11.26
N SER A 158 6.31 24.38 11.36
CA SER A 158 7.13 24.92 10.27
C SER A 158 8.22 23.94 9.81
N LYS A 159 8.78 23.14 10.74
CA LYS A 159 9.76 22.09 10.41
C LYS A 159 9.15 20.95 9.60
N ALA A 160 7.86 20.66 9.81
CA ALA A 160 7.15 19.67 9.00
C ALA A 160 6.94 20.19 7.56
N GLU A 161 6.68 21.49 7.36
CA GLU A 161 6.60 22.09 6.02
C GLU A 161 7.99 22.11 5.31
N GLU A 162 9.07 22.25 6.04
CA GLU A 162 10.44 22.09 5.50
C GLU A 162 10.71 20.62 5.12
N MET A 163 10.34 19.69 6.01
CA MET A 163 10.47 18.24 5.75
C MET A 163 9.64 17.83 4.53
N LYS A 164 8.44 18.39 4.33
CA LYS A 164 7.63 18.16 3.13
C LYS A 164 8.43 18.40 1.86
N LYS A 165 9.15 19.51 1.76
CA LYS A 165 9.96 19.83 0.57
C LYS A 165 11.03 18.75 0.31
N ARG A 166 11.62 18.23 1.39
CA ARG A 166 12.61 17.14 1.32
C ARG A 166 11.99 15.84 0.85
N LEU A 167 10.82 15.46 1.40
CA LEU A 167 10.12 14.23 1.05
C LEU A 167 9.47 14.30 -0.34
N ASP A 168 9.02 15.47 -0.78
CA ASP A 168 8.49 15.67 -2.14
C ASP A 168 9.54 15.35 -3.22
N ALA A 169 10.81 15.75 -3.00
CA ALA A 169 11.90 15.41 -3.91
C ALA A 169 12.14 13.89 -4.00
N ILE A 170 11.93 13.16 -2.90
CA ILE A 170 12.04 11.71 -2.84
C ILE A 170 10.82 11.05 -3.53
N ARG A 171 9.62 11.51 -3.21
CA ARG A 171 8.36 11.04 -3.84
C ARG A 171 8.36 11.25 -5.36
N ALA A 172 8.98 12.31 -5.86
CA ALA A 172 9.12 12.54 -7.30
C ALA A 172 9.83 11.38 -8.02
N LYS A 173 10.80 10.71 -7.37
CA LYS A 173 11.43 9.50 -7.93
C LYS A 173 10.45 8.33 -8.01
N VAL A 174 9.59 8.19 -7.01
CA VAL A 174 8.54 7.15 -7.01
C VAL A 174 7.45 7.46 -8.03
N HIS A 175 7.11 8.73 -8.23
CA HIS A 175 6.21 9.14 -9.30
C HIS A 175 6.78 8.82 -10.69
N GLU A 176 8.10 8.94 -10.86
CA GLU A 176 8.74 8.50 -12.11
C GLU A 176 8.71 6.98 -12.27
N ILE A 177 8.90 6.21 -11.18
CA ILE A 177 8.73 4.74 -11.20
C ILE A 177 7.29 4.39 -11.59
N ASP A 178 6.29 5.09 -11.03
CA ASP A 178 4.88 4.90 -11.42
C ASP A 178 4.67 5.25 -12.89
N ARG A 179 5.22 6.35 -13.39
CA ARG A 179 5.13 6.72 -14.81
C ARG A 179 5.71 5.65 -15.72
N LEU A 180 6.89 5.12 -15.39
CA LEU A 180 7.57 4.07 -16.16
C LEU A 180 6.77 2.77 -16.21
N THR A 181 5.90 2.50 -15.22
CA THR A 181 5.04 1.31 -15.21
C THR A 181 3.98 1.37 -16.32
N TRP A 182 3.35 2.51 -16.52
CA TRP A 182 2.22 2.62 -17.45
C TRP A 182 2.55 3.32 -18.77
N ALA A 183 3.50 4.25 -18.80
CA ALA A 183 3.85 4.98 -20.00
C ALA A 183 4.88 4.24 -20.85
N GLU A 184 5.88 3.65 -20.22
CA GLU A 184 7.00 3.00 -20.89
C GLU A 184 6.94 1.45 -20.78
N ASN A 185 6.17 0.92 -19.84
CA ASN A 185 6.10 -0.53 -19.51
C ASN A 185 7.48 -1.15 -19.19
N THR A 186 8.38 -0.40 -18.58
CA THR A 186 9.71 -0.89 -18.16
C THR A 186 9.76 -1.30 -16.71
N VAL A 187 8.74 -0.93 -15.92
CA VAL A 187 8.54 -1.30 -14.53
C VAL A 187 7.32 -2.22 -14.43
N THR A 188 7.44 -3.31 -13.68
CA THR A 188 6.32 -4.24 -13.45
C THR A 188 5.32 -3.68 -12.45
N GLY A 189 4.07 -4.20 -12.48
CA GLY A 189 3.04 -3.81 -11.50
C GLY A 189 3.42 -4.15 -10.06
N GLU A 190 4.20 -5.21 -9.85
CA GLU A 190 4.73 -5.61 -8.54
C GLU A 190 5.80 -4.63 -8.04
N GLU A 191 6.77 -4.27 -8.88
CA GLU A 191 7.77 -3.26 -8.53
C GLU A 191 7.10 -1.92 -8.21
N ASN A 192 6.12 -1.51 -9.01
CA ASN A 192 5.30 -0.32 -8.75
C ASN A 192 4.59 -0.40 -7.39
N HIS A 193 3.94 -1.54 -7.10
CA HIS A 193 3.30 -1.78 -5.82
C HIS A 193 4.27 -1.60 -4.65
N ILE A 194 5.43 -2.26 -4.70
CA ILE A 194 6.44 -2.23 -3.64
C ILE A 194 6.95 -0.80 -3.42
N TRP A 195 7.33 -0.09 -4.49
CA TRP A 195 7.83 1.27 -4.37
C TRP A 195 6.78 2.25 -3.83
N THR A 196 5.55 2.14 -4.30
CA THR A 196 4.49 3.06 -3.91
C THR A 196 3.98 2.80 -2.49
N VAL A 197 3.80 1.53 -2.08
CA VAL A 197 3.37 1.19 -0.72
C VAL A 197 4.42 1.59 0.33
N SER A 198 5.70 1.44 0.00
CA SER A 198 6.81 1.79 0.90
C SER A 198 6.97 3.28 1.14
N THR A 199 6.22 4.14 0.40
CA THR A 199 6.22 5.59 0.68
C THR A 199 5.41 5.98 1.92
N SER A 200 4.64 5.07 2.49
CA SER A 200 3.84 5.32 3.71
C SER A 200 4.71 5.66 4.91
N ASP A 201 5.95 5.12 4.97
CA ASP A 201 6.92 5.36 6.03
C ASP A 201 8.35 5.62 5.52
N LEU A 202 8.57 5.53 4.19
CA LEU A 202 9.88 5.60 3.55
C LEU A 202 10.90 4.63 4.20
N MET A 203 10.43 3.46 4.64
CA MET A 203 11.21 2.41 5.29
C MET A 203 11.91 2.89 6.59
N GLY A 204 11.41 3.93 7.23
CA GLY A 204 11.99 4.55 8.41
C GLY A 204 13.26 5.37 8.16
N ASP A 205 13.81 5.35 6.95
CA ASP A 205 14.98 6.12 6.55
C ASP A 205 14.84 6.68 5.14
N TYR A 206 14.37 7.91 5.05
CA TYR A 206 14.14 8.58 3.78
C TYR A 206 15.42 8.79 2.94
N THR A 207 16.60 8.82 3.55
CA THR A 207 17.88 8.98 2.84
C THR A 207 18.27 7.69 2.11
N VAL A 208 18.21 6.57 2.82
CA VAL A 208 18.44 5.24 2.24
C VAL A 208 17.38 4.93 1.18
N PHE A 209 16.12 5.26 1.45
CA PHE A 209 15.04 5.09 0.49
C PHE A 209 15.29 5.88 -0.81
N GLU A 210 15.72 7.14 -0.69
CA GLU A 210 16.06 7.99 -1.84
C GLU A 210 17.18 7.40 -2.69
N GLU A 211 18.25 6.93 -2.06
CA GLU A 211 19.39 6.32 -2.73
C GLU A 211 18.96 5.08 -3.53
N ARG A 212 18.18 4.20 -2.90
CA ARG A 212 17.64 2.99 -3.54
C ARG A 212 16.74 3.33 -4.72
N ALA A 213 15.82 4.29 -4.58
CA ALA A 213 14.96 4.74 -5.67
C ALA A 213 15.77 5.27 -6.85
N GLY A 214 16.83 6.04 -6.57
CA GLY A 214 17.72 6.54 -7.61
C GLY A 214 18.50 5.44 -8.34
N ARG A 215 18.96 4.40 -7.62
CA ARG A 215 19.60 3.23 -8.23
C ARG A 215 18.62 2.40 -9.07
N PHE A 216 17.41 2.22 -8.57
CA PHE A 216 16.36 1.50 -9.30
C PHE A 216 16.00 2.22 -10.61
N LEU A 217 15.81 3.53 -10.60
CA LEU A 217 15.52 4.31 -11.80
C LEU A 217 16.64 4.16 -12.85
N LYS A 218 17.91 4.17 -12.45
CA LYS A 218 19.03 3.91 -13.37
C LYS A 218 18.97 2.51 -13.98
N LEU A 219 18.65 1.50 -13.18
CA LEU A 219 18.53 0.12 -13.65
C LEU A 219 17.43 -0.05 -14.72
N VAL A 220 16.27 0.59 -14.51
CA VAL A 220 15.13 0.40 -15.41
C VAL A 220 15.20 1.22 -16.70
N GLN A 221 16.13 2.19 -16.79
CA GLN A 221 16.36 2.98 -18.01
C GLN A 221 16.76 2.13 -19.23
N ASP A 222 17.54 1.07 -19.00
CA ASP A 222 18.03 0.19 -20.04
C ASP A 222 17.14 -1.03 -20.31
N ARG A 223 16.02 -1.13 -19.59
CA ARG A 223 15.07 -2.25 -19.77
C ARG A 223 14.26 -2.09 -21.04
N LYS A 224 14.10 -3.21 -21.73
CA LYS A 224 13.14 -3.29 -22.86
C LYS A 224 11.71 -3.23 -22.31
N PRO A 225 10.81 -2.49 -22.98
CA PRO A 225 9.39 -2.48 -22.61
C PRO A 225 8.78 -3.89 -22.65
N ILE A 226 7.97 -4.19 -21.67
CA ILE A 226 7.16 -5.41 -21.65
C ILE A 226 6.12 -5.31 -22.77
N GLN A 227 6.04 -6.33 -23.63
CA GLN A 227 5.21 -6.33 -24.84
C GLN A 227 3.92 -7.14 -24.65
N HIS A 228 2.89 -6.83 -25.43
CA HIS A 228 1.66 -7.62 -25.58
C HIS A 228 0.93 -7.89 -24.25
N LEU A 229 0.65 -6.83 -23.49
CA LEU A 229 0.06 -6.95 -22.16
C LEU A 229 -1.35 -6.40 -22.10
N LEU A 230 -2.26 -7.21 -21.53
CA LEU A 230 -3.56 -6.73 -21.10
C LEU A 230 -3.39 -5.81 -19.88
N ARG A 231 -3.79 -4.54 -20.02
CA ARG A 231 -3.60 -3.50 -18.99
C ARG A 231 -4.73 -3.52 -17.99
N ILE A 232 -4.43 -3.79 -16.73
CA ILE A 232 -5.41 -3.82 -15.65
C ILE A 232 -5.03 -2.88 -14.51
N GLY A 233 -6.02 -2.51 -13.68
CA GLY A 233 -5.82 -1.78 -12.45
C GLY A 233 -6.20 -2.61 -11.23
N VAL A 234 -5.48 -2.45 -10.12
CA VAL A 234 -5.83 -2.95 -8.80
C VAL A 234 -6.33 -1.78 -7.96
N VAL A 235 -7.57 -1.89 -7.48
CA VAL A 235 -8.23 -0.87 -6.65
C VAL A 235 -8.71 -1.50 -5.34
N GLY A 236 -8.95 -0.71 -4.33
CA GLY A 236 -9.36 -1.19 -3.01
C GLY A 236 -8.25 -1.09 -1.98
N ILE A 237 -8.01 -2.15 -1.20
CA ILE A 237 -6.91 -2.19 -0.24
C ILE A 237 -5.65 -2.80 -0.88
N PRO A 238 -4.45 -2.54 -0.35
CA PRO A 238 -3.26 -3.23 -0.82
C PRO A 238 -3.41 -4.75 -0.68
N PRO A 239 -2.95 -5.55 -1.67
CA PRO A 239 -3.03 -7.01 -1.59
C PRO A 239 -2.19 -7.59 -0.45
N ILE A 240 -2.76 -8.57 0.25
CA ILE A 240 -2.08 -9.36 1.27
C ILE A 240 -1.58 -10.70 0.70
N CYS A 241 -1.99 -11.05 -0.51
CA CYS A 241 -1.56 -12.25 -1.23
C CYS A 241 -0.16 -12.04 -1.81
N GLU A 242 0.73 -13.01 -1.60
CA GLU A 242 2.14 -12.95 -1.97
C GLU A 242 2.38 -13.00 -3.48
N ASP A 243 1.48 -13.66 -4.24
CA ASP A 243 1.71 -14.01 -5.64
C ASP A 243 0.71 -13.42 -6.63
N LEU A 244 -0.13 -12.46 -6.20
CA LEU A 244 -1.12 -11.85 -7.09
C LEU A 244 -0.49 -11.23 -8.35
N TYR A 245 0.56 -10.44 -8.19
CA TYR A 245 1.21 -9.75 -9.32
C TYR A 245 1.97 -10.70 -10.24
N SER A 246 2.71 -11.64 -9.67
CA SER A 246 3.44 -12.65 -10.45
C SER A 246 2.49 -13.58 -11.17
N PHE A 247 1.36 -13.96 -10.57
CA PHE A 247 0.32 -14.75 -11.21
C PHE A 247 -0.31 -13.99 -12.38
N LEU A 248 -0.73 -12.74 -12.18
CA LEU A 248 -1.28 -11.89 -13.25
C LEU A 248 -0.30 -11.75 -14.42
N SER A 249 0.98 -11.52 -14.11
CA SER A 249 2.02 -11.42 -15.13
C SER A 249 2.21 -12.73 -15.91
N SER A 250 2.09 -13.88 -15.24
CA SER A 250 2.24 -15.22 -15.88
C SER A 250 1.14 -15.55 -16.88
N ILE A 251 -0.02 -14.90 -16.76
CA ILE A 251 -1.18 -15.06 -17.65
C ILE A 251 -1.39 -13.86 -18.58
N GLY A 252 -0.36 -13.03 -18.81
CA GLY A 252 -0.39 -11.95 -19.79
C GLY A 252 -1.03 -10.64 -19.32
N ALA A 253 -1.37 -10.49 -18.05
CA ALA A 253 -1.94 -9.25 -17.51
C ALA A 253 -0.85 -8.38 -16.88
N HIS A 254 -0.92 -7.07 -17.14
CA HIS A 254 0.00 -6.09 -16.58
C HIS A 254 -0.75 -5.08 -15.70
N VAL A 255 -0.42 -5.05 -14.42
CA VAL A 255 -0.96 -4.05 -13.50
C VAL A 255 -0.26 -2.72 -13.73
N VAL A 256 -1.00 -1.78 -14.33
CA VAL A 256 -0.50 -0.43 -14.64
C VAL A 256 -1.02 0.64 -13.67
N PHE A 257 -1.85 0.25 -12.71
CA PHE A 257 -2.47 1.14 -11.75
C PHE A 257 -2.70 0.42 -10.42
N ASN A 258 -2.01 0.86 -9.38
CA ASN A 258 -2.20 0.47 -8.00
C ASN A 258 -2.80 1.67 -7.26
N GLU A 259 -4.14 1.74 -7.15
CA GLU A 259 -4.86 2.94 -6.69
C GLU A 259 -4.35 3.44 -5.35
N ILE A 260 -4.52 2.63 -4.30
CA ILE A 260 -4.26 3.07 -2.92
C ILE A 260 -2.76 3.21 -2.65
N GLN A 261 -1.94 2.30 -3.15
CA GLN A 261 -0.49 2.35 -2.96
C GLN A 261 0.09 3.63 -3.58
N ARG A 262 -0.41 4.01 -4.78
CA ARG A 262 -0.03 5.26 -5.43
C ARG A 262 -0.40 6.48 -4.57
N GLN A 263 -1.53 6.45 -3.88
CA GLN A 263 -1.94 7.55 -3.01
C GLN A 263 -0.97 7.75 -1.84
N PHE A 264 -0.33 6.70 -1.32
CA PHE A 264 0.69 6.83 -0.27
C PHE A 264 1.89 7.67 -0.72
N SER A 265 2.20 7.68 -2.01
CA SER A 265 3.26 8.53 -2.57
C SER A 265 2.86 10.00 -2.74
N MET A 266 1.67 10.43 -2.30
CA MET A 266 1.17 11.80 -2.45
C MET A 266 1.31 12.32 -3.90
N PRO A 267 0.57 11.75 -4.86
CA PRO A 267 0.84 11.89 -6.30
C PRO A 267 0.52 13.28 -6.87
N TYR A 268 0.04 14.20 -6.04
CA TYR A 268 -0.35 15.54 -6.47
C TYR A 268 0.64 16.58 -5.94
N SER A 269 1.10 17.47 -6.82
CA SER A 269 1.96 18.58 -6.42
C SER A 269 1.18 19.63 -5.64
N THR A 270 1.62 19.96 -4.44
CA THR A 270 0.99 20.94 -3.55
C THR A 270 2.03 21.81 -2.85
N LYS A 271 1.63 23.01 -2.43
CA LYS A 271 2.54 23.95 -1.76
C LYS A 271 2.65 23.69 -0.26
N ALA A 272 1.55 23.35 0.40
CA ALA A 272 1.47 23.19 1.84
C ALA A 272 1.11 21.75 2.24
N LEU A 273 1.48 21.36 3.44
CA LEU A 273 1.21 20.02 3.98
C LEU A 273 -0.30 19.75 4.08
N VAL A 274 -1.10 20.72 4.51
CA VAL A 274 -2.54 20.60 4.58
C VAL A 274 -3.17 20.37 3.20
N GLU A 275 -2.64 20.98 2.16
CA GLU A 275 -3.11 20.77 0.79
C GLU A 275 -2.80 19.35 0.32
N GLN A 276 -1.58 18.85 0.61
CA GLN A 276 -1.16 17.50 0.26
C GLN A 276 -2.11 16.46 0.85
N TYR A 277 -2.35 16.51 2.15
CA TYR A 277 -3.22 15.56 2.82
C TYR A 277 -4.71 15.79 2.55
N SER A 278 -5.13 16.96 2.07
CA SER A 278 -6.50 17.16 1.58
C SER A 278 -6.73 16.53 0.19
N GLN A 279 -5.67 16.27 -0.58
CA GLN A 279 -5.76 15.60 -1.88
C GLN A 279 -5.51 14.08 -1.79
N TYR A 280 -4.96 13.60 -0.69
CA TYR A 280 -4.79 12.18 -0.40
C TYR A 280 -6.17 11.51 -0.29
N THR A 281 -6.55 10.67 -1.26
CA THR A 281 -7.95 10.21 -1.41
C THR A 281 -8.36 9.11 -0.44
N TYR A 282 -7.40 8.37 0.13
CA TYR A 282 -7.67 7.19 0.95
C TYR A 282 -8.60 7.43 2.16
N PRO A 283 -8.44 8.48 2.98
CA PRO A 283 -9.21 8.65 4.20
C PRO A 283 -10.59 9.27 4.00
N TYR A 284 -10.90 9.69 2.77
CA TYR A 284 -12.15 10.41 2.49
C TYR A 284 -13.22 9.50 1.89
N ASP A 285 -14.30 10.11 1.40
CA ASP A 285 -15.41 9.43 0.78
C ASP A 285 -15.01 8.70 -0.52
N ILE A 286 -15.87 7.74 -0.93
CA ILE A 286 -15.63 6.96 -2.14
C ILE A 286 -15.62 7.82 -3.41
N PHE A 287 -16.30 8.96 -3.44
CA PHE A 287 -16.41 9.79 -4.63
C PHE A 287 -15.09 10.45 -4.99
N SER A 288 -14.30 10.86 -3.98
CA SER A 288 -12.93 11.35 -4.17
C SER A 288 -12.02 10.29 -4.79
N ARG A 289 -12.18 9.01 -4.40
CA ARG A 289 -11.47 7.88 -4.99
C ARG A 289 -11.94 7.59 -6.41
N LEU A 290 -13.25 7.66 -6.68
CA LEU A 290 -13.81 7.44 -8.02
C LEU A 290 -13.26 8.43 -9.05
N GLU A 291 -13.13 9.71 -8.69
CA GLU A 291 -12.50 10.72 -9.55
C GLU A 291 -11.07 10.27 -9.96
N ASP A 292 -10.28 9.83 -8.99
CA ASP A 292 -8.90 9.35 -9.23
C ASP A 292 -8.85 8.07 -10.06
N ILE A 293 -9.72 7.09 -9.75
CA ILE A 293 -9.83 5.82 -10.50
C ILE A 293 -10.22 6.10 -11.96
N GLN A 294 -11.22 6.93 -12.21
CA GLN A 294 -11.65 7.28 -13.57
C GLN A 294 -10.55 7.97 -14.38
N GLN A 295 -9.80 8.87 -13.74
CA GLN A 295 -8.64 9.50 -14.36
C GLN A 295 -7.56 8.46 -14.68
N GLY A 296 -7.25 7.56 -13.72
CA GLY A 296 -6.29 6.47 -13.90
C GLY A 296 -6.67 5.53 -15.04
N ILE A 297 -7.94 5.14 -15.13
CA ILE A 297 -8.47 4.30 -16.23
C ILE A 297 -8.19 4.94 -17.58
N LYS A 298 -8.56 6.20 -17.73
CA LYS A 298 -8.40 6.92 -19.00
C LYS A 298 -6.93 7.14 -19.37
N GLN A 299 -6.13 7.62 -18.42
CA GLN A 299 -4.73 7.96 -18.64
C GLN A 299 -3.87 6.73 -18.97
N ARG A 300 -4.17 5.60 -18.30
CA ARG A 300 -3.36 4.39 -18.38
C ARG A 300 -3.93 3.33 -19.33
N ASN A 301 -5.01 3.64 -20.06
CA ASN A 301 -5.70 2.74 -20.99
C ASN A 301 -6.03 1.39 -20.37
N ILE A 302 -6.64 1.39 -19.18
CA ILE A 302 -7.01 0.20 -18.40
C ILE A 302 -8.21 -0.49 -19.06
N LYS A 303 -8.18 -1.81 -19.16
CA LYS A 303 -9.22 -2.63 -19.78
C LYS A 303 -10.14 -3.33 -18.77
N GLY A 304 -9.67 -3.53 -17.55
CA GLY A 304 -10.43 -4.12 -16.45
C GLY A 304 -9.83 -3.78 -15.09
N LEU A 305 -10.62 -3.93 -14.04
CA LEU A 305 -10.20 -3.68 -12.67
C LEU A 305 -10.31 -4.94 -11.83
N ILE A 306 -9.34 -5.13 -10.94
CA ILE A 306 -9.46 -6.03 -9.79
C ILE A 306 -9.74 -5.16 -8.57
N HIS A 307 -10.94 -5.29 -7.99
CA HIS A 307 -11.29 -4.68 -6.71
C HIS A 307 -10.92 -5.66 -5.59
N TYR A 308 -9.74 -5.41 -5.02
CA TYR A 308 -9.19 -6.25 -3.96
C TYR A 308 -9.67 -5.79 -2.59
N VAL A 309 -10.23 -6.72 -1.82
CA VAL A 309 -10.86 -6.46 -0.52
C VAL A 309 -10.59 -7.59 0.47
N GLN A 310 -10.97 -7.39 1.72
CA GLN A 310 -11.12 -8.45 2.72
C GLN A 310 -12.55 -8.54 3.20
N SER A 311 -13.00 -9.72 3.59
CA SER A 311 -14.26 -9.91 4.29
C SER A 311 -14.28 -9.03 5.56
N PHE A 312 -15.45 -8.51 5.90
CA PHE A 312 -15.64 -7.57 7.02
C PHE A 312 -14.96 -6.20 6.87
N CYS A 313 -14.31 -5.92 5.74
CA CYS A 313 -13.79 -4.58 5.45
C CYS A 313 -14.93 -3.66 4.98
N HIS A 314 -15.07 -2.49 5.61
CA HIS A 314 -16.07 -1.50 5.20
C HIS A 314 -15.91 -1.08 3.73
N ARG A 315 -14.71 -1.15 3.18
CA ARG A 315 -14.43 -0.80 1.78
C ARG A 315 -15.02 -1.82 0.80
N HIS A 316 -15.32 -3.04 1.23
CA HIS A 316 -16.01 -4.02 0.41
C HIS A 316 -17.40 -3.52 0.00
N ILE A 317 -18.11 -2.81 0.89
CA ILE A 317 -19.43 -2.23 0.60
C ILE A 317 -19.36 -1.22 -0.56
N HIS A 318 -18.22 -0.57 -0.76
CA HIS A 318 -18.01 0.35 -1.87
C HIS A 318 -18.06 -0.31 -3.25
N ASP A 319 -17.94 -1.64 -3.35
CA ASP A 319 -18.04 -2.38 -4.62
C ASP A 319 -19.33 -2.00 -5.39
N SER A 320 -20.45 -1.87 -4.68
CA SER A 320 -21.73 -1.49 -5.27
C SER A 320 -21.72 -0.09 -5.90
N ILE A 321 -20.96 0.84 -5.32
CA ILE A 321 -20.83 2.22 -5.83
C ILE A 321 -19.83 2.24 -6.98
N ILE A 322 -18.69 1.56 -6.85
CA ILE A 322 -17.68 1.47 -7.91
C ILE A 322 -18.28 0.93 -9.20
N ARG A 323 -19.06 -0.18 -9.13
CA ARG A 323 -19.73 -0.79 -10.28
C ARG A 323 -20.76 0.12 -10.94
N LYS A 324 -21.38 1.03 -10.20
CA LYS A 324 -22.33 2.00 -10.77
C LYS A 324 -21.65 3.12 -11.57
N HIS A 325 -20.41 3.47 -11.21
CA HIS A 325 -19.73 4.63 -11.78
C HIS A 325 -18.62 4.27 -12.76
N ILE A 326 -18.13 3.03 -12.73
CA ILE A 326 -17.07 2.53 -13.61
C ILE A 326 -17.70 1.59 -14.65
N GLN A 327 -17.50 1.90 -15.92
CA GLN A 327 -18.06 1.14 -17.04
C GLN A 327 -17.17 -0.03 -17.52
N LEU A 328 -16.04 -0.26 -16.87
CA LEU A 328 -15.17 -1.39 -17.17
C LEU A 328 -15.60 -2.65 -16.42
N PRO A 329 -15.27 -3.84 -16.94
CA PRO A 329 -15.39 -5.07 -16.17
C PRO A 329 -14.59 -5.00 -14.87
N ILE A 330 -15.18 -5.52 -13.78
CA ILE A 330 -14.56 -5.50 -12.45
C ILE A 330 -14.66 -6.91 -11.86
N LEU A 331 -13.51 -7.47 -11.49
CA LEU A 331 -13.42 -8.66 -10.64
C LEU A 331 -13.24 -8.22 -9.19
N THR A 332 -14.20 -8.55 -8.32
CA THR A 332 -13.99 -8.39 -6.87
C THR A 332 -13.33 -9.64 -6.33
N LEU A 333 -12.19 -9.47 -5.67
CA LEU A 333 -11.35 -10.54 -5.14
C LEU A 333 -11.19 -10.39 -3.63
N ASP A 334 -11.70 -11.38 -2.88
CA ASP A 334 -11.59 -11.44 -1.43
C ASP A 334 -10.38 -12.30 -1.04
N CYS A 335 -9.45 -11.76 -0.26
CA CYS A 335 -8.34 -12.52 0.30
C CYS A 335 -8.15 -12.13 1.77
N ASP A 336 -8.52 -13.02 2.67
CA ASP A 336 -8.64 -12.74 4.10
C ASP A 336 -7.39 -13.09 4.91
N ARG A 337 -6.42 -13.79 4.33
CA ARG A 337 -5.21 -14.24 5.04
C ARG A 337 -3.95 -14.03 4.21
N PRO A 338 -2.82 -13.72 4.88
CA PRO A 338 -1.52 -13.72 4.20
C PRO A 338 -1.21 -15.10 3.61
N GLY A 339 -0.58 -15.12 2.45
CA GLY A 339 -0.16 -16.34 1.78
C GLY A 339 -0.39 -16.27 0.28
N ARG A 340 -0.38 -17.42 -0.38
CA ARG A 340 -0.58 -17.52 -1.82
C ARG A 340 -2.07 -17.53 -2.18
N LEU A 341 -2.36 -17.14 -3.40
CA LEU A 341 -3.69 -17.31 -3.99
C LEU A 341 -4.10 -18.78 -3.96
N ASP A 342 -5.34 -19.06 -3.61
CA ASP A 342 -5.90 -20.40 -3.70
C ASP A 342 -6.37 -20.74 -5.13
N GLY A 343 -6.69 -22.02 -5.37
CA GLY A 343 -7.12 -22.47 -6.70
C GLY A 343 -8.40 -21.81 -7.19
N ALA A 344 -9.33 -21.44 -6.29
CA ALA A 344 -10.57 -20.78 -6.68
C ALA A 344 -10.31 -19.32 -7.10
N MET A 345 -9.41 -18.63 -6.40
CA MET A 345 -8.97 -17.28 -6.79
C MET A 345 -8.25 -17.31 -8.14
N ASN A 346 -7.33 -18.25 -8.34
CA ASN A 346 -6.62 -18.42 -9.62
C ASN A 346 -7.61 -18.60 -10.78
N THR A 347 -8.56 -19.51 -10.66
CA THR A 347 -9.58 -19.76 -11.69
C THR A 347 -10.44 -18.52 -11.97
N ARG A 348 -10.81 -17.76 -10.95
CA ARG A 348 -11.58 -16.52 -11.13
C ARG A 348 -10.78 -15.45 -11.85
N ILE A 349 -9.49 -15.31 -11.54
CA ILE A 349 -8.60 -14.37 -12.20
C ILE A 349 -8.38 -14.79 -13.66
N GLU A 350 -8.09 -16.07 -13.93
CA GLU A 350 -7.91 -16.60 -15.30
C GLU A 350 -9.15 -16.31 -16.16
N ALA A 351 -10.34 -16.68 -15.69
CA ALA A 351 -11.60 -16.46 -16.40
C ALA A 351 -11.87 -14.96 -16.65
N PHE A 352 -11.48 -14.09 -15.73
CA PHE A 352 -11.61 -12.65 -15.89
C PHE A 352 -10.66 -12.12 -16.98
N ILE A 353 -9.42 -12.55 -17.00
CA ILE A 353 -8.43 -12.16 -18.00
C ILE A 353 -8.84 -12.66 -19.40
N GLU A 354 -9.24 -13.94 -19.53
CA GLU A 354 -9.76 -14.52 -20.78
C GLU A 354 -10.97 -13.73 -21.32
N MET A 355 -11.90 -13.36 -20.45
CA MET A 355 -13.05 -12.53 -20.82
C MET A 355 -12.62 -11.17 -21.38
N LEU A 356 -11.63 -10.51 -20.76
CA LEU A 356 -11.12 -9.22 -21.21
C LEU A 356 -10.41 -9.35 -22.57
N GLU A 357 -9.62 -10.40 -22.80
CA GLU A 357 -8.96 -10.67 -24.07
C GLU A 357 -9.95 -10.90 -25.22
N ASN A 358 -11.01 -11.67 -24.96
CA ASN A 358 -12.04 -11.97 -25.94
C ASN A 358 -12.88 -10.74 -26.31
N ASN A 359 -12.95 -9.73 -25.45
CA ASN A 359 -13.68 -8.46 -25.67
C ASN A 359 -12.79 -7.33 -26.20
N ASP A 360 -11.48 -7.53 -26.35
CA ASP A 360 -10.59 -6.51 -26.92
C ASP A 360 -10.63 -6.57 -28.46
N PRO A 361 -11.24 -5.58 -29.14
CA PRO A 361 -11.33 -5.56 -30.60
C PRO A 361 -9.98 -5.39 -31.31
N SER A 362 -8.89 -5.14 -30.59
CA SER A 362 -7.54 -5.00 -31.16
C SER A 362 -6.90 -6.32 -31.58
N GLY A 363 -7.53 -7.47 -31.27
CA GLY A 363 -7.15 -8.77 -31.82
C GLY A 363 -5.76 -9.29 -31.43
N ILE A 364 -5.19 -8.79 -30.33
CA ILE A 364 -3.93 -9.30 -29.79
C ILE A 364 -4.24 -10.57 -29.01
N SER A 365 -4.40 -11.69 -29.75
CA SER A 365 -4.39 -13.02 -29.13
C SER A 365 -3.02 -13.26 -28.54
N VAL A 366 -2.92 -13.19 -27.23
CA VAL A 366 -1.76 -13.70 -26.49
C VAL A 366 -1.80 -15.23 -26.67
N GLY A 367 -0.91 -15.76 -27.48
CA GLY A 367 -0.84 -17.21 -27.73
C GLY A 367 -0.86 -17.97 -26.42
N ALA A 368 -1.71 -18.98 -26.33
CA ALA A 368 -1.85 -19.83 -25.15
C ALA A 368 -0.47 -20.23 -24.60
N PRO A 369 -0.20 -20.05 -23.31
CA PRO A 369 1.05 -20.48 -22.72
C PRO A 369 1.20 -21.98 -22.96
N ASN A 370 2.37 -22.40 -23.49
CA ASN A 370 2.72 -23.81 -23.61
C ASN A 370 2.45 -24.51 -22.28
N ARG A 371 1.40 -25.30 -22.24
CA ARG A 371 1.13 -26.21 -21.11
C ARG A 371 2.28 -27.18 -21.06
N PHE A 372 3.17 -27.03 -20.11
CA PHE A 372 4.15 -28.06 -19.80
C PHE A 372 3.39 -29.32 -19.36
N PRO A 373 3.70 -30.50 -19.91
CA PRO A 373 3.14 -31.74 -19.39
C PRO A 373 3.65 -31.99 -17.97
N LEU A 374 2.80 -32.58 -17.14
CA LEU A 374 3.01 -33.02 -15.77
C LEU A 374 4.27 -33.84 -15.57
#